data_3103d3e27d8508fa832911c42c7675b8
#
_entry.id   3103d3e27d8508fa832911c42c7675b8
#
_cell.length_a   1.000
_cell.length_b   1.000
_cell.length_c   1.000
_cell.angle_alpha   90.00
_cell.angle_beta   90.00
_cell.angle_gamma   90.00
#
_symmetry.space_group_name_H-M   'P 1'
#
loop_
_entity.id
_entity.type
_entity.pdbx_description
1 polymer ?
#
loop_
_entity_poly.entity_id
_entity_poly.type
_entity_poly.pdbx_seq_one_letter_code
_entity_poly.pdbx_strand_id
1 'polypeptide(L)'
;MTRHQLVHQSIRIHVDDAYLEGDLHVPPSPVGMVLFAHGSGSSRLSPRNNYVAARLQENGIGTLLIDLLTADEDRDFSIRFDIELLTLRLAAAVNWIRLNEDIQSHALGLFGASTGAAAALQLAAFYRQGQDDGIAAVVSRGGRPDLASQEALQTIVAPTLLIVGGEDRSVISLNEQAYVLMRCEKRLQIIPGATHLFEESGALEKVSELAVSWFLRYLASPTLPNQKIAR
;
A
#
# COMPACT_ATOMS: atom_id res chain seq x y z
N MET A 1 5.97 21.31 22.44
CA MET A 1 5.76 20.98 21.00
C MET A 1 7.08 20.49 20.46
N THR A 2 7.29 19.18 20.45
CA THR A 2 8.45 18.53 19.84
C THR A 2 8.30 18.67 18.33
N ARG A 3 9.19 19.43 17.69
CA ARG A 3 9.28 19.44 16.21
C ARG A 3 9.75 18.05 15.81
N HIS A 4 8.87 17.24 15.22
CA HIS A 4 9.29 16.02 14.58
C HIS A 4 10.26 16.40 13.45
N GLN A 5 11.49 15.92 13.55
CA GLN A 5 12.47 16.04 12.48
C GLN A 5 12.10 15.08 11.37
N LEU A 6 12.47 15.43 10.13
CA LEU A 6 12.43 14.50 9.00
C LEU A 6 13.23 13.23 9.38
N VAL A 7 12.58 12.09 9.32
CA VAL A 7 13.23 10.78 9.52
C VAL A 7 13.39 10.10 8.17
N HIS A 8 14.61 9.72 7.85
CA HIS A 8 14.92 8.83 6.71
C HIS A 8 15.92 7.80 7.20
N GLN A 9 15.49 6.54 7.27
CA GLN A 9 16.33 5.47 7.80
C GLN A 9 16.00 4.12 7.16
N SER A 10 17.04 3.31 6.94
CA SER A 10 16.87 1.89 6.65
C SER A 10 16.56 1.15 7.95
N ILE A 11 15.60 0.24 7.89
CA ILE A 11 15.13 -0.54 9.02
C ILE A 11 15.17 -2.03 8.71
N ARG A 12 15.08 -2.85 9.76
CA ARG A 12 14.91 -4.30 9.66
C ARG A 12 13.72 -4.73 10.49
N ILE A 13 12.82 -5.46 9.89
CA ILE A 13 11.66 -6.05 10.55
C ILE A 13 11.91 -7.54 10.72
N HIS A 14 11.93 -8.03 11.95
CA HIS A 14 12.07 -9.46 12.25
C HIS A 14 10.73 -10.15 12.06
N VAL A 15 10.71 -11.19 11.25
CA VAL A 15 9.52 -12.02 10.98
C VAL A 15 9.93 -13.48 10.95
N ASP A 16 9.52 -14.26 11.93
CA ASP A 16 9.94 -15.63 12.13
C ASP A 16 11.49 -15.75 12.11
N ASP A 17 12.07 -16.55 11.20
CA ASP A 17 13.51 -16.71 11.04
C ASP A 17 14.14 -15.75 10.02
N ALA A 18 13.38 -14.76 9.51
CA ALA A 18 13.80 -13.82 8.48
C ALA A 18 13.84 -12.36 8.95
N TYR A 19 14.62 -11.55 8.25
CA TYR A 19 14.62 -10.09 8.37
C TYR A 19 14.17 -9.49 7.04
N LEU A 20 13.14 -8.65 7.10
CA LEU A 20 12.71 -7.84 5.97
C LEU A 20 13.44 -6.50 6.02
N GLU A 21 14.13 -6.15 4.97
CA GLU A 21 14.74 -4.83 4.83
C GLU A 21 13.67 -3.80 4.46
N GLY A 22 13.76 -2.60 5.02
CA GLY A 22 12.82 -1.52 4.74
C GLY A 22 13.48 -0.16 4.73
N ASP A 23 12.89 0.78 3.99
CA ASP A 23 13.28 2.19 3.94
C ASP A 23 12.11 3.04 4.42
N LEU A 24 12.27 3.62 5.62
CA LEU A 24 11.29 4.48 6.28
C LEU A 24 11.60 5.95 6.00
N HIS A 25 10.58 6.69 5.55
CA HIS A 25 10.63 8.14 5.45
C HIS A 25 9.40 8.75 6.15
N VAL A 26 9.64 9.61 7.13
CA VAL A 26 8.58 10.29 7.88
C VAL A 26 8.80 11.80 7.81
N PRO A 27 7.95 12.55 7.09
CA PRO A 27 8.05 14.01 7.05
C PRO A 27 7.67 14.61 8.40
N PRO A 28 8.05 15.86 8.68
CA PRO A 28 7.57 16.56 9.87
C PRO A 28 6.04 16.66 9.85
N SER A 29 5.38 16.21 10.94
CA SER A 29 3.91 16.21 11.07
C SER A 29 3.19 15.50 9.90
N PRO A 30 3.41 14.19 9.73
CA PRO A 30 2.84 13.45 8.59
C PRO A 30 1.31 13.41 8.67
N VAL A 31 0.67 13.55 7.51
CA VAL A 31 -0.80 13.40 7.36
C VAL A 31 -1.24 11.96 7.64
N GLY A 32 -0.37 11.00 7.35
CA GLY A 32 -0.57 9.56 7.53
C GLY A 32 0.64 8.81 7.00
N MET A 33 0.58 7.50 7.03
CA MET A 33 1.63 6.60 6.56
C MET A 33 1.13 5.73 5.41
N VAL A 34 2.01 5.41 4.46
CA VAL A 34 1.73 4.45 3.38
C VAL A 34 2.81 3.37 3.36
N LEU A 35 2.38 2.12 3.50
CA LEU A 35 3.23 0.94 3.39
C LEU A 35 3.17 0.42 1.94
N PHE A 36 4.34 0.19 1.35
CA PHE A 36 4.49 -0.27 -0.03
C PHE A 36 4.76 -1.76 -0.11
N ALA A 37 3.96 -2.44 -0.93
CA ALA A 37 4.13 -3.84 -1.32
C ALA A 37 4.55 -3.91 -2.79
N HIS A 38 5.79 -4.33 -3.04
CA HIS A 38 6.34 -4.47 -4.40
C HIS A 38 5.79 -5.70 -5.13
N GLY A 39 5.94 -5.72 -6.47
CA GLY A 39 5.57 -6.86 -7.30
C GLY A 39 6.65 -7.94 -7.38
N SER A 40 6.32 -9.06 -8.03
CA SER A 40 7.22 -10.18 -8.28
C SER A 40 8.52 -9.74 -8.96
N GLY A 41 9.67 -10.22 -8.47
CA GLY A 41 10.99 -9.88 -8.99
C GLY A 41 11.39 -8.41 -8.82
N SER A 42 10.75 -7.71 -7.89
CA SER A 42 11.05 -6.32 -7.52
C SER A 42 11.47 -6.25 -6.04
N SER A 43 11.71 -5.05 -5.52
CA SER A 43 12.13 -4.83 -4.14
C SER A 43 11.74 -3.42 -3.68
N ARG A 44 12.06 -3.08 -2.42
CA ARG A 44 11.98 -1.71 -1.90
C ARG A 44 12.76 -0.69 -2.74
N LEU A 45 13.76 -1.16 -3.50
CA LEU A 45 14.58 -0.33 -4.37
C LEU A 45 13.95 -0.07 -5.76
N SER A 46 12.73 -0.56 -6.01
CA SER A 46 12.00 -0.32 -7.27
C SER A 46 11.99 1.17 -7.63
N PRO A 47 12.57 1.59 -8.78
CA PRO A 47 12.54 3.00 -9.17
C PRO A 47 11.13 3.56 -9.29
N ARG A 48 10.18 2.76 -9.76
CA ARG A 48 8.78 3.16 -9.93
C ARG A 48 8.06 3.36 -8.59
N ASN A 49 8.27 2.45 -7.62
CA ASN A 49 7.69 2.62 -6.29
C ASN A 49 8.33 3.80 -5.54
N ASN A 50 9.66 3.97 -5.67
CA ASN A 50 10.37 5.11 -5.08
C ASN A 50 9.91 6.45 -5.68
N TYR A 51 9.63 6.49 -6.99
CA TYR A 51 9.05 7.68 -7.60
C TYR A 51 7.70 8.05 -6.99
N VAL A 52 6.77 7.08 -6.86
CA VAL A 52 5.47 7.33 -6.22
C VAL A 52 5.64 7.71 -4.75
N ALA A 53 6.53 7.03 -4.01
CA ALA A 53 6.83 7.34 -2.62
C ALA A 53 7.34 8.76 -2.44
N ALA A 54 8.27 9.22 -3.29
CA ALA A 54 8.78 10.60 -3.26
C ALA A 54 7.64 11.62 -3.45
N ARG A 55 6.70 11.37 -4.38
CA ARG A 55 5.54 12.24 -4.57
C ARG A 55 4.60 12.26 -3.37
N LEU A 56 4.41 11.13 -2.68
CA LEU A 56 3.66 11.08 -1.41
C LEU A 56 4.36 11.88 -0.31
N GLN A 57 5.68 11.74 -0.18
CA GLN A 57 6.50 12.44 0.80
C GLN A 57 6.47 13.98 0.60
N GLU A 58 6.56 14.44 -0.66
CA GLU A 58 6.39 15.85 -1.03
C GLU A 58 5.04 16.44 -0.60
N ASN A 59 4.02 15.56 -0.45
CA ASN A 59 2.68 15.92 0.01
C ASN A 59 2.44 15.63 1.50
N GLY A 60 3.50 15.45 2.28
CA GLY A 60 3.41 15.27 3.73
C GLY A 60 2.94 13.89 4.18
N ILE A 61 3.02 12.88 3.33
CA ILE A 61 2.66 11.49 3.67
C ILE A 61 3.94 10.72 3.96
N GLY A 62 4.02 10.06 5.11
CA GLY A 62 5.12 9.16 5.43
C GLY A 62 5.04 7.87 4.62
N THR A 63 6.19 7.25 4.35
CA THR A 63 6.25 6.03 3.55
C THR A 63 7.17 5.01 4.17
N LEU A 64 6.79 3.74 4.06
CA LEU A 64 7.64 2.59 4.34
C LEU A 64 7.64 1.66 3.12
N LEU A 65 8.78 1.53 2.49
CA LEU A 65 9.02 0.55 1.42
C LEU A 65 9.72 -0.65 2.02
N ILE A 66 9.20 -1.86 1.84
CA ILE A 66 9.80 -3.09 2.37
C ILE A 66 10.07 -4.09 1.26
N ASP A 67 11.07 -4.93 1.49
CA ASP A 67 11.22 -6.17 0.75
C ASP A 67 10.30 -7.23 1.37
N LEU A 68 9.35 -7.76 0.58
CA LEU A 68 8.41 -8.78 1.04
C LEU A 68 9.04 -10.17 1.14
N LEU A 69 10.17 -10.37 0.47
CA LEU A 69 10.93 -11.60 0.44
C LEU A 69 12.39 -11.31 0.78
N THR A 70 13.04 -12.28 1.39
CA THR A 70 14.50 -12.27 1.50
C THR A 70 15.15 -12.49 0.15
N ALA A 71 16.44 -12.16 0.00
CA ALA A 71 17.17 -12.38 -1.24
C ALA A 71 17.22 -13.86 -1.66
N ASP A 72 17.17 -14.78 -0.71
CA ASP A 72 17.17 -16.23 -0.98
C ASP A 72 15.78 -16.69 -1.43
N GLU A 73 14.71 -16.26 -0.78
CA GLU A 73 13.32 -16.54 -1.15
C GLU A 73 13.00 -16.00 -2.56
N ASP A 74 13.49 -14.78 -2.90
CA ASP A 74 13.23 -14.16 -4.21
C ASP A 74 13.92 -14.90 -5.38
N ARG A 75 14.82 -15.85 -5.13
CA ARG A 75 15.40 -16.72 -6.18
C ARG A 75 14.42 -17.78 -6.67
N ASP A 76 13.47 -18.17 -5.82
CA ASP A 76 12.42 -19.13 -6.19
C ASP A 76 11.23 -18.37 -6.81
N PHE A 77 11.01 -18.63 -8.11
CA PHE A 77 9.92 -18.00 -8.84
C PHE A 77 8.55 -18.31 -8.24
N SER A 78 8.32 -19.50 -7.67
CA SER A 78 7.05 -19.89 -7.08
C SER A 78 6.73 -19.08 -5.82
N ILE A 79 7.73 -18.77 -5.01
CA ILE A 79 7.58 -17.99 -3.76
C ILE A 79 7.14 -16.54 -4.06
N ARG A 80 7.54 -15.99 -5.21
CA ARG A 80 7.13 -14.63 -5.63
C ARG A 80 5.63 -14.48 -5.84
N PHE A 81 4.90 -15.60 -6.01
CA PHE A 81 3.46 -15.66 -6.19
C PHE A 81 2.72 -16.29 -5.01
N ASP A 82 3.42 -16.59 -3.92
CA ASP A 82 2.81 -17.03 -2.67
C ASP A 82 2.18 -15.82 -1.95
N ILE A 83 0.93 -15.52 -2.33
CA ILE A 83 0.21 -14.37 -1.80
C ILE A 83 -0.03 -14.48 -0.30
N GLU A 84 -0.15 -15.69 0.23
CA GLU A 84 -0.30 -15.91 1.67
C GLU A 84 0.96 -15.47 2.41
N LEU A 85 2.13 -15.92 1.98
CA LEU A 85 3.41 -15.50 2.53
C LEU A 85 3.61 -13.97 2.40
N LEU A 86 3.35 -13.40 1.21
CA LEU A 86 3.48 -11.96 0.99
C LEU A 86 2.54 -11.16 1.91
N THR A 87 1.33 -11.68 2.15
CA THR A 87 0.35 -11.07 3.06
C THR A 87 0.82 -11.11 4.51
N LEU A 88 1.37 -12.25 4.97
CA LEU A 88 1.94 -12.38 6.31
C LEU A 88 3.13 -11.44 6.53
N ARG A 89 4.02 -11.32 5.55
CA ARG A 89 5.15 -10.39 5.59
C ARG A 89 4.68 -8.92 5.66
N LEU A 90 3.67 -8.58 4.87
CA LEU A 90 3.06 -7.24 4.90
C LEU A 90 2.36 -6.96 6.24
N ALA A 91 1.68 -7.95 6.83
CA ALA A 91 1.08 -7.86 8.16
C ALA A 91 2.12 -7.60 9.26
N ALA A 92 3.28 -8.25 9.18
CA ALA A 92 4.38 -8.00 10.10
C ALA A 92 4.89 -6.55 10.03
N ALA A 93 4.94 -5.97 8.82
CA ALA A 93 5.30 -4.57 8.65
C ALA A 93 4.21 -3.62 9.21
N VAL A 94 2.94 -3.94 9.06
CA VAL A 94 1.84 -3.20 9.72
C VAL A 94 2.00 -3.24 11.23
N ASN A 95 2.25 -4.42 11.81
CA ASN A 95 2.48 -4.57 13.25
C ASN A 95 3.70 -3.76 13.71
N TRP A 96 4.79 -3.76 12.94
CA TRP A 96 5.96 -2.95 13.25
C TRP A 96 5.63 -1.44 13.28
N ILE A 97 4.85 -0.93 12.31
CA ILE A 97 4.37 0.46 12.30
C ILE A 97 3.54 0.75 13.54
N ARG A 98 2.63 -0.16 13.93
CA ARG A 98 1.73 0.01 15.09
C ARG A 98 2.46 -0.03 16.43
N LEU A 99 3.64 -0.65 16.49
CA LEU A 99 4.49 -0.68 17.69
C LEU A 99 5.51 0.46 17.73
N ASN A 100 5.67 1.23 16.66
CA ASN A 100 6.62 2.34 16.60
C ASN A 100 5.96 3.61 17.15
N GLU A 101 6.44 4.10 18.30
CA GLU A 101 5.85 5.23 19.03
C GLU A 101 5.75 6.52 18.21
N ASP A 102 6.66 6.73 17.27
CA ASP A 102 6.72 7.94 16.44
C ASP A 102 5.63 7.99 15.35
N ILE A 103 5.13 6.83 14.92
CA ILE A 103 4.23 6.72 13.75
C ILE A 103 2.95 5.92 14.00
N GLN A 104 2.82 5.20 15.13
CA GLN A 104 1.70 4.30 15.43
C GLN A 104 0.32 4.95 15.40
N SER A 105 0.25 6.24 15.74
CA SER A 105 -1.02 6.98 15.82
C SER A 105 -1.53 7.49 14.47
N HIS A 106 -0.76 7.31 13.39
CA HIS A 106 -1.12 7.81 12.07
C HIS A 106 -1.99 6.81 11.32
N ALA A 107 -2.96 7.34 10.55
CA ALA A 107 -3.73 6.53 9.62
C ALA A 107 -2.81 5.84 8.61
N LEU A 108 -3.07 4.55 8.33
CA LEU A 108 -2.22 3.71 7.49
C LEU A 108 -2.92 3.34 6.18
N GLY A 109 -2.28 3.69 5.06
CA GLY A 109 -2.65 3.23 3.73
C GLY A 109 -1.72 2.13 3.21
N LEU A 110 -2.18 1.36 2.24
CA LEU A 110 -1.39 0.36 1.53
C LEU A 110 -1.26 0.73 0.05
N PHE A 111 -0.05 0.69 -0.49
CA PHE A 111 0.22 0.81 -1.92
C PHE A 111 0.81 -0.49 -2.43
N GLY A 112 0.07 -1.21 -3.27
CA GLY A 112 0.51 -2.46 -3.85
C GLY A 112 0.77 -2.36 -5.36
N ALA A 113 1.81 -3.03 -5.84
CA ALA A 113 2.12 -3.14 -7.25
C ALA A 113 2.08 -4.60 -7.72
N SER A 114 1.39 -4.91 -8.82
CA SER A 114 1.29 -6.26 -9.39
C SER A 114 0.87 -7.31 -8.34
N THR A 115 1.70 -8.32 -8.03
CA THR A 115 1.45 -9.32 -6.97
C THR A 115 1.36 -8.68 -5.58
N GLY A 116 2.14 -7.64 -5.29
CA GLY A 116 2.05 -6.89 -4.04
C GLY A 116 0.70 -6.21 -3.84
N ALA A 117 -0.02 -5.89 -4.93
CA ALA A 117 -1.38 -5.39 -4.82
C ALA A 117 -2.36 -6.49 -4.34
N ALA A 118 -2.18 -7.74 -4.77
CA ALA A 118 -2.97 -8.85 -4.25
C ALA A 118 -2.76 -9.03 -2.74
N ALA A 119 -1.50 -9.02 -2.28
CA ALA A 119 -1.19 -9.09 -0.85
C ALA A 119 -1.77 -7.90 -0.06
N ALA A 120 -1.72 -6.68 -0.60
CA ALA A 120 -2.30 -5.50 0.03
C ALA A 120 -3.84 -5.59 0.14
N LEU A 121 -4.53 -6.07 -0.90
CA LEU A 121 -5.98 -6.30 -0.89
C LEU A 121 -6.36 -7.42 0.09
N GLN A 122 -5.62 -8.53 0.06
CA GLN A 122 -5.81 -9.65 0.98
C GLN A 122 -5.65 -9.20 2.43
N LEU A 123 -4.59 -8.45 2.73
CA LEU A 123 -4.35 -7.93 4.07
C LEU A 123 -5.44 -6.96 4.52
N ALA A 124 -5.81 -6.00 3.67
CA ALA A 124 -6.81 -5.00 4.00
C ALA A 124 -8.18 -5.60 4.35
N ALA A 125 -8.50 -6.80 3.83
CA ALA A 125 -9.73 -7.51 4.15
C ALA A 125 -9.77 -8.08 5.58
N PHE A 126 -8.62 -8.31 6.21
CA PHE A 126 -8.55 -8.74 7.62
C PHE A 126 -8.86 -7.61 8.60
N TYR A 127 -8.70 -6.34 8.18
CA TYR A 127 -8.97 -5.18 9.00
C TYR A 127 -10.41 -4.70 8.80
N ARG A 128 -11.23 -4.75 9.86
CA ARG A 128 -12.63 -4.34 9.81
C ARG A 128 -12.78 -2.85 10.10
N GLN A 129 -13.80 -2.23 9.53
CA GLN A 129 -14.14 -0.83 9.80
C GLN A 129 -14.50 -0.65 11.29
N GLY A 130 -13.97 0.41 11.92
CA GLY A 130 -14.25 0.73 13.33
C GLY A 130 -13.24 0.18 14.33
N GLN A 131 -12.17 -0.47 13.88
CA GLN A 131 -11.00 -0.74 14.71
C GLN A 131 -10.02 0.42 14.59
N ASP A 132 -9.44 0.85 15.70
CA ASP A 132 -8.47 1.98 15.75
C ASP A 132 -7.21 1.72 14.91
N ASP A 133 -6.98 0.46 14.53
CA ASP A 133 -5.83 -0.05 13.78
C ASP A 133 -6.15 -0.46 12.32
N GLY A 134 -7.31 -0.06 11.79
CA GLY A 134 -7.75 -0.38 10.43
C GLY A 134 -6.85 0.19 9.32
N ILE A 135 -6.99 -0.36 8.11
CA ILE A 135 -6.38 0.19 6.89
C ILE A 135 -7.30 1.30 6.36
N ALA A 136 -6.76 2.52 6.25
CA ALA A 136 -7.53 3.70 5.86
C ALA A 136 -7.82 3.77 4.36
N ALA A 137 -6.91 3.27 3.51
CA ALA A 137 -7.09 3.23 2.06
C ALA A 137 -6.12 2.25 1.40
N VAL A 138 -6.48 1.77 0.21
CA VAL A 138 -5.61 0.93 -0.64
C VAL A 138 -5.49 1.55 -2.03
N VAL A 139 -4.27 1.56 -2.58
CA VAL A 139 -3.99 1.83 -3.99
C VAL A 139 -3.32 0.61 -4.60
N SER A 140 -3.90 0.11 -5.68
CA SER A 140 -3.40 -1.01 -6.49
C SER A 140 -2.92 -0.47 -7.84
N ARG A 141 -1.62 -0.58 -8.14
CA ARG A 141 -1.02 -0.18 -9.41
C ARG A 141 -0.67 -1.40 -10.27
N GLY A 142 -1.32 -1.53 -11.43
CA GLY A 142 -1.14 -2.69 -12.31
C GLY A 142 -1.36 -3.99 -11.54
N GLY A 143 -2.30 -3.97 -10.61
CA GLY A 143 -2.47 -5.06 -9.64
C GLY A 143 -3.06 -6.32 -10.24
N ARG A 144 -2.75 -7.44 -9.58
CA ARG A 144 -3.27 -8.78 -9.85
C ARG A 144 -4.29 -9.18 -8.78
N PRO A 145 -5.48 -8.50 -8.73
CA PRO A 145 -6.49 -8.78 -7.71
C PRO A 145 -7.06 -10.20 -7.81
N ASP A 146 -6.91 -10.84 -8.95
CA ASP A 146 -7.26 -12.24 -9.18
C ASP A 146 -6.44 -13.22 -8.32
N LEU A 147 -5.30 -12.81 -7.80
CA LEU A 147 -4.47 -13.61 -6.89
C LEU A 147 -4.90 -13.44 -5.42
N ALA A 148 -5.67 -12.43 -5.09
CA ALA A 148 -6.33 -12.33 -3.79
C ALA A 148 -7.57 -13.25 -3.76
N SER A 149 -7.97 -13.71 -2.57
CA SER A 149 -9.16 -14.54 -2.45
C SER A 149 -10.44 -13.75 -2.81
N GLN A 150 -11.42 -14.43 -3.39
CA GLN A 150 -12.71 -13.80 -3.68
C GLN A 150 -13.37 -13.26 -2.41
N GLU A 151 -13.22 -13.96 -1.29
CA GLU A 151 -13.73 -13.53 0.02
C GLU A 151 -13.09 -12.20 0.45
N ALA A 152 -11.77 -12.05 0.29
CA ALA A 152 -11.07 -10.80 0.59
C ALA A 152 -11.63 -9.64 -0.25
N LEU A 153 -11.80 -9.84 -1.56
CA LEU A 153 -12.38 -8.81 -2.44
C LEU A 153 -13.80 -8.41 -2.04
N GLN A 154 -14.61 -9.36 -1.54
CA GLN A 154 -15.99 -9.10 -1.11
C GLN A 154 -16.10 -8.45 0.28
N THR A 155 -15.11 -8.67 1.14
CA THR A 155 -15.14 -8.25 2.56
C THR A 155 -14.29 -7.01 2.84
N ILE A 156 -13.37 -6.63 1.94
CA ILE A 156 -12.57 -5.41 2.09
C ILE A 156 -13.49 -4.21 2.29
N VAL A 157 -13.21 -3.42 3.34
CA VAL A 157 -13.95 -2.19 3.67
C VAL A 157 -13.15 -0.93 3.38
N ALA A 158 -11.83 -1.03 3.29
CA ALA A 158 -10.95 0.09 2.99
C ALA A 158 -11.24 0.66 1.61
N PRO A 159 -11.42 1.99 1.45
CA PRO A 159 -11.52 2.64 0.15
C PRO A 159 -10.38 2.22 -0.78
N THR A 160 -10.71 1.73 -1.97
CA THR A 160 -9.71 1.10 -2.86
C THR A 160 -9.69 1.76 -4.24
N LEU A 161 -8.49 2.19 -4.67
CA LEU A 161 -8.22 2.69 -6.01
C LEU A 161 -7.44 1.64 -6.81
N LEU A 162 -8.01 1.20 -7.93
CA LEU A 162 -7.39 0.32 -8.91
C LEU A 162 -6.88 1.18 -10.08
N ILE A 163 -5.58 1.14 -10.36
CA ILE A 163 -4.94 1.87 -11.47
C ILE A 163 -4.35 0.87 -12.44
N VAL A 164 -4.74 0.90 -13.70
CA VAL A 164 -4.32 -0.05 -14.72
C VAL A 164 -3.90 0.67 -15.99
N GLY A 165 -2.86 0.18 -16.66
CA GLY A 165 -2.44 0.69 -17.97
C GLY A 165 -3.43 0.31 -19.07
N GLY A 166 -3.72 1.25 -19.97
CA GLY A 166 -4.70 1.06 -21.05
C GLY A 166 -4.29 0.01 -22.09
N GLU A 167 -2.99 -0.27 -22.21
CA GLU A 167 -2.47 -1.32 -23.08
C GLU A 167 -2.30 -2.68 -22.36
N ASP A 168 -2.54 -2.74 -21.04
CA ASP A 168 -2.49 -3.97 -20.25
C ASP A 168 -3.86 -4.66 -20.18
N ARG A 169 -4.35 -5.09 -21.35
CA ARG A 169 -5.72 -5.57 -21.55
C ARG A 169 -6.10 -6.75 -20.62
N SER A 170 -5.18 -7.68 -20.39
CA SER A 170 -5.43 -8.81 -19.51
C SER A 170 -5.64 -8.35 -18.07
N VAL A 171 -4.82 -7.42 -17.58
CA VAL A 171 -4.92 -6.89 -16.22
C VAL A 171 -6.13 -5.96 -16.08
N ILE A 172 -6.55 -5.25 -17.14
CA ILE A 172 -7.82 -4.48 -17.14
C ILE A 172 -8.97 -5.42 -16.80
N SER A 173 -9.13 -6.54 -17.53
CA SER A 173 -10.23 -7.48 -17.31
C SER A 173 -10.22 -8.06 -15.89
N LEU A 174 -9.05 -8.39 -15.33
CA LEU A 174 -8.92 -8.87 -13.95
C LEU A 174 -9.35 -7.82 -12.93
N ASN A 175 -9.01 -6.56 -13.16
CA ASN A 175 -9.40 -5.45 -12.27
C ASN A 175 -10.88 -5.10 -12.39
N GLU A 176 -11.48 -5.20 -13.58
CA GLU A 176 -12.94 -5.05 -13.78
C GLU A 176 -13.72 -6.12 -13.02
N GLN A 177 -13.28 -7.38 -13.07
CA GLN A 177 -13.88 -8.47 -12.32
C GLN A 177 -13.79 -8.25 -10.81
N ALA A 178 -12.61 -7.86 -10.31
CA ALA A 178 -12.43 -7.53 -8.90
C ALA A 178 -13.29 -6.32 -8.48
N TYR A 179 -13.35 -5.31 -9.33
CA TYR A 179 -14.19 -4.13 -9.10
C TYR A 179 -15.67 -4.51 -8.89
N VAL A 180 -16.20 -5.45 -9.65
CA VAL A 180 -17.59 -5.92 -9.47
C VAL A 180 -17.77 -6.62 -8.11
N LEU A 181 -16.79 -7.39 -7.66
CA LEU A 181 -16.86 -8.14 -6.40
C LEU A 181 -16.76 -7.25 -5.15
N MET A 182 -15.93 -6.21 -5.20
CA MET A 182 -15.70 -5.31 -4.07
C MET A 182 -16.99 -4.56 -3.68
N ARG A 183 -17.20 -4.33 -2.37
CA ARG A 183 -18.35 -3.60 -1.82
C ARG A 183 -17.96 -2.29 -1.14
N CYS A 184 -16.67 -2.06 -0.92
CA CYS A 184 -16.14 -0.80 -0.37
C CYS A 184 -16.30 0.37 -1.34
N GLU A 185 -16.01 1.58 -0.88
CA GLU A 185 -15.77 2.71 -1.78
C GLU A 185 -14.59 2.37 -2.70
N LYS A 186 -14.79 2.49 -4.01
CA LYS A 186 -13.81 2.00 -4.99
C LYS A 186 -13.80 2.85 -6.25
N ARG A 187 -12.65 2.87 -6.91
CA ARG A 187 -12.49 3.51 -8.22
C ARG A 187 -11.56 2.66 -9.08
N LEU A 188 -11.92 2.48 -10.35
CA LEU A 188 -11.04 1.94 -11.39
C LEU A 188 -10.60 3.09 -12.31
N GLN A 189 -9.30 3.23 -12.48
CA GLN A 189 -8.71 4.26 -13.35
C GLN A 189 -7.81 3.60 -14.38
N ILE A 190 -8.19 3.73 -15.65
CA ILE A 190 -7.37 3.29 -16.77
C ILE A 190 -6.52 4.47 -17.23
N ILE A 191 -5.21 4.26 -17.40
CA ILE A 191 -4.28 5.27 -17.92
C ILE A 191 -4.04 5.00 -19.40
N PRO A 192 -4.59 5.81 -20.31
CA PRO A 192 -4.48 5.57 -21.75
C PRO A 192 -3.03 5.47 -22.21
N GLY A 193 -2.74 4.51 -23.08
CA GLY A 193 -1.42 4.30 -23.67
C GLY A 193 -0.36 3.70 -22.73
N ALA A 194 -0.65 3.58 -21.42
CA ALA A 194 0.30 3.00 -20.49
C ALA A 194 0.27 1.46 -20.56
N THR A 195 1.47 0.84 -20.49
CA THR A 195 1.64 -0.60 -20.32
C THR A 195 1.65 -1.00 -18.84
N HIS A 196 1.93 -2.27 -18.54
CA HIS A 196 1.96 -2.79 -17.15
C HIS A 196 2.92 -2.04 -16.23
N LEU A 197 4.05 -1.58 -16.76
CA LEU A 197 5.11 -0.95 -15.95
C LEU A 197 4.97 0.57 -15.85
N PHE A 198 4.08 1.21 -16.65
CA PHE A 198 3.87 2.65 -16.66
C PHE A 198 5.16 3.44 -17.00
N GLU A 199 5.93 2.94 -17.96
CA GLU A 199 7.22 3.53 -18.37
C GLU A 199 7.05 4.61 -19.44
N GLU A 200 5.86 4.72 -19.99
CA GLU A 200 5.52 5.73 -20.99
C GLU A 200 5.49 7.14 -20.34
N SER A 201 5.88 8.13 -21.13
CA SER A 201 5.98 9.53 -20.68
C SER A 201 4.66 10.00 -20.05
N GLY A 202 4.72 10.50 -18.83
CA GLY A 202 3.56 10.99 -18.08
C GLY A 202 2.71 9.89 -17.40
N ALA A 203 2.95 8.60 -17.68
CA ALA A 203 2.13 7.52 -17.12
C ALA A 203 2.35 7.37 -15.62
N LEU A 204 3.60 7.33 -15.17
CA LEU A 204 3.93 7.17 -13.75
C LEU A 204 3.62 8.45 -12.95
N GLU A 205 3.76 9.61 -13.56
CA GLU A 205 3.29 10.89 -13.02
C GLU A 205 1.80 10.82 -12.71
N LYS A 206 1.01 10.31 -13.66
CA LYS A 206 -0.44 10.17 -13.48
C LYS A 206 -0.79 9.18 -12.38
N VAL A 207 -0.08 8.06 -12.28
CA VAL A 207 -0.22 7.12 -11.14
C VAL A 207 0.01 7.84 -9.82
N SER A 208 1.10 8.62 -9.72
CA SER A 208 1.45 9.30 -8.48
C SER A 208 0.44 10.38 -8.08
N GLU A 209 -0.06 11.18 -9.03
CA GLU A 209 -1.13 12.15 -8.79
C GLU A 209 -2.40 11.51 -8.23
N LEU A 210 -2.81 10.39 -8.83
CA LEU A 210 -3.98 9.64 -8.40
C LEU A 210 -3.78 9.05 -6.99
N ALA A 211 -2.60 8.47 -6.73
CA ALA A 211 -2.27 7.91 -5.42
C ALA A 211 -2.22 9.00 -4.34
N VAL A 212 -1.57 10.14 -4.59
CA VAL A 212 -1.53 11.29 -3.68
C VAL A 212 -2.95 11.76 -3.36
N SER A 213 -3.77 12.00 -4.39
CA SER A 213 -5.14 12.48 -4.20
C SER A 213 -5.99 11.49 -3.39
N TRP A 214 -5.82 10.17 -3.64
CA TRP A 214 -6.54 9.13 -2.92
C TRP A 214 -6.11 9.06 -1.46
N PHE A 215 -4.83 9.00 -1.18
CA PHE A 215 -4.34 8.91 0.18
C PHE A 215 -4.62 10.17 0.99
N LEU A 216 -4.44 11.37 0.44
CA LEU A 216 -4.80 12.61 1.15
C LEU A 216 -6.28 12.63 1.56
N ARG A 217 -7.17 12.11 0.71
CA ARG A 217 -8.61 12.05 1.03
C ARG A 217 -8.91 11.18 2.24
N TYR A 218 -8.22 10.06 2.43
CA TYR A 218 -8.56 9.07 3.46
C TYR A 218 -7.61 9.04 4.65
N LEU A 219 -6.36 9.50 4.50
CA LEU A 219 -5.42 9.60 5.61
C LEU A 219 -5.60 10.89 6.41
N ALA A 220 -6.05 11.96 5.78
CA ALA A 220 -6.32 13.25 6.43
C ALA A 220 -7.66 13.32 7.18
N SER A 221 -8.34 12.19 7.40
CA SER A 221 -9.63 12.20 8.11
C SER A 221 -9.47 12.75 9.52
N PRO A 222 -10.34 13.67 9.95
CA PRO A 222 -10.23 14.30 11.26
C PRO A 222 -10.39 13.23 12.34
N THR A 223 -9.42 13.12 13.22
CA THR A 223 -9.65 12.60 14.57
C THR A 223 -10.83 13.40 15.14
N LEU A 224 -12.00 12.78 15.26
CA LEU A 224 -13.11 13.38 16.01
C LEU A 224 -12.57 13.76 17.39
N PRO A 225 -12.63 15.03 17.80
CA PRO A 225 -12.20 15.41 19.13
C PRO A 225 -13.05 14.60 20.12
N ASN A 226 -12.38 13.87 21.03
CA ASN A 226 -13.00 13.22 22.16
C ASN A 226 -14.04 14.18 22.78
N GLN A 227 -15.31 13.96 22.57
CA GLN A 227 -16.35 14.53 23.41
C GLN A 227 -16.16 13.95 24.80
N LYS A 228 -15.39 14.66 25.64
CA LYS A 228 -15.48 14.46 27.09
C LYS A 228 -16.95 14.66 27.46
N ILE A 229 -17.65 13.56 27.65
CA ILE A 229 -18.94 13.56 28.34
C ILE A 229 -18.61 13.99 29.77
N ALA A 230 -18.81 15.27 30.06
CA ALA A 230 -18.83 15.77 31.43
C ALA A 230 -20.04 15.11 32.12
N ARG A 231 -19.76 14.32 33.17
CA ARG A 231 -20.74 13.94 34.19
C ARG A 231 -20.67 14.91 35.32
#